data_aca04b5030f5ef88b3c28c12e9a109ff
#
_entry.id   aca04b5030f5ef88b3c28c12e9a109ff
#
_cell.length_a   1.000
_cell.length_b   1.000
_cell.length_c   1.000
_cell.angle_alpha   90.00
_cell.angle_beta   90.00
_cell.angle_gamma   90.00
#
_symmetry.space_group_name_H-M   'P 1'
#
loop_
_entity.id
_entity.type
_entity.pdbx_description
1 polymer ?
#
loop_
_entity_poly.entity_id
_entity_poly.type
_entity_poly.pdbx_seq_one_letter_code
_entity_poly.pdbx_strand_id
1 'polypeptide(L)'
;MKYGLSNWSLRNRLILSTLALATVAIAASDFAVSNSLRTFLITQADSQLNDVVQNSMLRLDRAGIDAENSNEGDEQNSFRPLRPLGAVPTTTAVTLLDVSGNVIGQIGGEFANSINLDEFKKLTPKKVESLKALPFTISGDDGETDIRAIARSLPSGEGTVVISVALDSVDKTVAGLRGIFVLISFIVLISIAIVARSLIKLTLKPLNQIEKTAAAIAEGDLSARLPEVNSRTEVGRLTGSLNTMLSRIEESFAARTESEEKLRRFVADASHELRTPLTSIRGFAELHRQGAVPEGEKTKELIGRIEKESMRMGYLVEDLLMLARMDQSRELVMTDVDLSHLVTEAVSSALA
;
A
#
# COMPACT_ATOMS: atom_id res chain seq x y z
N MET A 1 14.49 -10.80 -19.83
CA MET A 1 14.73 -10.58 -18.40
C MET A 1 13.39 -10.35 -17.68
N LYS A 2 12.81 -11.41 -17.09
CA LYS A 2 11.60 -11.30 -16.25
C LYS A 2 12.04 -11.01 -14.82
N TYR A 3 12.27 -9.78 -14.48
CA TYR A 3 12.33 -9.37 -13.08
C TYR A 3 10.91 -9.34 -12.53
N GLY A 4 10.44 -10.51 -12.11
CA GLY A 4 9.12 -10.64 -11.51
C GLY A 4 9.09 -9.93 -10.16
N LEU A 5 8.10 -9.07 -9.96
CA LEU A 5 7.72 -8.46 -8.67
C LEU A 5 7.55 -9.51 -7.54
N SER A 6 7.58 -10.81 -7.87
CA SER A 6 7.45 -11.93 -6.94
C SER A 6 8.59 -12.03 -5.92
N ASN A 7 9.80 -11.54 -6.24
CA ASN A 7 10.99 -11.65 -5.37
C ASN A 7 11.16 -10.46 -4.42
N TRP A 8 10.24 -9.50 -4.45
CA TRP A 8 10.32 -8.33 -3.58
C TRP A 8 9.64 -8.61 -2.25
N SER A 9 10.22 -8.09 -1.15
CA SER A 9 9.59 -8.15 0.15
C SER A 9 8.21 -7.48 0.12
N LEU A 10 7.27 -7.98 0.92
CA LEU A 10 5.92 -7.43 1.05
C LEU A 10 5.95 -5.91 1.30
N ARG A 11 6.90 -5.47 2.11
CA ARG A 11 7.14 -4.05 2.40
C ARG A 11 7.40 -3.23 1.14
N ASN A 12 8.31 -3.69 0.27
CA ASN A 12 8.67 -2.94 -0.94
C ASN A 12 7.53 -2.94 -1.97
N ARG A 13 6.76 -4.02 -2.05
CA ARG A 13 5.56 -4.09 -2.90
C ARG A 13 4.49 -3.10 -2.45
N LEU A 14 4.23 -2.99 -1.16
CA LEU A 14 3.27 -2.03 -0.61
C LEU A 14 3.72 -0.58 -0.85
N ILE A 15 4.99 -0.25 -0.62
CA ILE A 15 5.53 1.10 -0.89
C ILE A 15 5.40 1.43 -2.38
N LEU A 16 5.77 0.51 -3.27
CA LEU A 16 5.70 0.74 -4.70
C LEU A 16 4.25 0.95 -5.17
N SER A 17 3.31 0.11 -4.70
CA SER A 17 1.90 0.23 -5.08
C SER A 17 1.28 1.55 -4.60
N THR A 18 1.58 1.98 -3.39
CA THR A 18 1.08 3.27 -2.87
C THR A 18 1.68 4.45 -3.62
N LEU A 19 2.98 4.42 -3.92
CA LEU A 19 3.63 5.47 -4.73
C LEU A 19 3.11 5.49 -6.17
N ALA A 20 2.95 4.34 -6.81
CA ALA A 20 2.41 4.26 -8.16
C ALA A 20 0.99 4.84 -8.24
N LEU A 21 0.12 4.47 -7.30
CA LEU A 21 -1.23 5.01 -7.23
C LEU A 21 -1.23 6.53 -6.99
N ALA A 22 -0.41 7.01 -6.06
CA ALA A 22 -0.26 8.44 -5.77
C ALA A 22 0.25 9.21 -7.01
N THR A 23 1.26 8.67 -7.71
CA THR A 23 1.82 9.29 -8.93
C THR A 23 0.75 9.42 -10.01
N VAL A 24 -0.04 8.37 -10.27
CA VAL A 24 -1.12 8.42 -11.26
C VAL A 24 -2.19 9.44 -10.86
N ALA A 25 -2.60 9.47 -9.60
CA ALA A 25 -3.60 10.41 -9.11
C ALA A 25 -3.13 11.86 -9.22
N ILE A 26 -1.90 12.15 -8.82
CA ILE A 26 -1.31 13.49 -8.89
C ILE A 26 -1.15 13.93 -10.36
N ALA A 27 -0.61 13.07 -11.23
CA ALA A 27 -0.44 13.38 -12.64
C ALA A 27 -1.78 13.66 -13.35
N ALA A 28 -2.82 12.88 -13.03
CA ALA A 28 -4.18 13.12 -13.55
C ALA A 28 -4.74 14.47 -13.05
N SER A 29 -4.51 14.80 -11.77
CA SER A 29 -4.92 16.08 -11.20
C SER A 29 -4.20 17.25 -11.86
N ASP A 30 -2.86 17.19 -12.00
CA ASP A 30 -2.05 18.23 -12.63
C ASP A 30 -2.48 18.47 -14.08
N PHE A 31 -2.74 17.39 -14.83
CA PHE A 31 -3.25 17.48 -16.20
C PHE A 31 -4.64 18.15 -16.24
N ALA A 32 -5.56 17.72 -15.39
CA ALA A 32 -6.92 18.29 -15.34
C ALA A 32 -6.91 19.77 -14.99
N VAL A 33 -6.12 20.17 -13.98
CA VAL A 33 -6.01 21.57 -13.55
C VAL A 33 -5.38 22.43 -14.65
N SER A 34 -4.27 21.98 -15.27
CA SER A 34 -3.59 22.72 -16.35
C SER A 34 -4.51 22.93 -17.56
N ASN A 35 -5.25 21.88 -17.95
CA ASN A 35 -6.18 21.97 -19.08
C ASN A 35 -7.39 22.87 -18.77
N SER A 36 -7.95 22.78 -17.56
CA SER A 36 -9.04 23.61 -17.11
C SER A 36 -8.65 25.09 -17.04
N LEU A 37 -7.45 25.38 -16.52
CA LEU A 37 -6.91 26.74 -16.46
C LEU A 37 -6.70 27.32 -17.84
N ARG A 38 -6.09 26.57 -18.77
CA ARG A 38 -5.89 27.01 -20.16
C ARG A 38 -7.24 27.34 -20.81
N THR A 39 -8.24 26.49 -20.65
CA THR A 39 -9.58 26.74 -21.19
C THR A 39 -10.23 28.00 -20.59
N PHE A 40 -10.08 28.18 -19.27
CA PHE A 40 -10.60 29.36 -18.57
C PHE A 40 -9.94 30.65 -19.10
N LEU A 41 -8.62 30.69 -19.23
CA LEU A 41 -7.88 31.87 -19.72
C LEU A 41 -8.21 32.17 -21.18
N ILE A 42 -8.40 31.17 -22.03
CA ILE A 42 -8.85 31.38 -23.41
C ILE A 42 -10.27 31.96 -23.44
N THR A 43 -11.18 31.43 -22.63
CA THR A 43 -12.54 31.97 -22.54
C THR A 43 -12.56 33.42 -22.04
N GLN A 44 -11.67 33.74 -21.10
CA GLN A 44 -11.50 35.11 -20.63
C GLN A 44 -10.97 36.03 -21.73
N ALA A 45 -10.01 35.58 -22.52
CA ALA A 45 -9.50 36.32 -23.70
C ALA A 45 -10.62 36.53 -24.75
N ASP A 46 -11.44 35.51 -25.00
CA ASP A 46 -12.60 35.61 -25.90
C ASP A 46 -13.64 36.65 -25.42
N SER A 47 -13.90 36.70 -24.10
CA SER A 47 -14.78 37.74 -23.53
C SER A 47 -14.20 39.15 -23.72
N GLN A 48 -12.90 39.32 -23.44
CA GLN A 48 -12.22 40.60 -23.62
C GLN A 48 -12.25 41.05 -25.09
N LEU A 49 -11.99 40.17 -26.05
CA LEU A 49 -12.08 40.45 -27.48
C LEU A 49 -13.49 40.91 -27.86
N ASN A 50 -14.53 40.23 -27.36
CA ASN A 50 -15.90 40.59 -27.69
C ASN A 50 -16.31 41.97 -27.11
N ASP A 51 -15.89 42.29 -25.88
CA ASP A 51 -16.11 43.58 -25.25
C ASP A 51 -15.43 44.72 -26.02
N VAL A 52 -14.17 44.52 -26.45
CA VAL A 52 -13.46 45.51 -27.25
C VAL A 52 -14.14 45.73 -28.60
N VAL A 53 -14.58 44.66 -29.26
CA VAL A 53 -15.32 44.74 -30.53
C VAL A 53 -16.58 45.61 -30.37
N GLN A 54 -17.43 45.31 -29.38
CA GLN A 54 -18.67 46.02 -29.18
C GLN A 54 -18.48 47.51 -28.90
N ASN A 55 -17.47 47.84 -28.09
CA ASN A 55 -17.19 49.23 -27.72
C ASN A 55 -16.44 50.03 -28.84
N SER A 56 -15.70 49.36 -29.72
CA SER A 56 -14.85 50.00 -30.73
C SER A 56 -15.55 50.15 -32.08
N MET A 57 -16.49 49.27 -32.45
CA MET A 57 -17.12 49.23 -33.77
C MET A 57 -17.76 50.57 -34.13
N LEU A 58 -18.53 51.18 -33.27
CA LEU A 58 -19.22 52.47 -33.51
C LEU A 58 -18.25 53.64 -33.66
N ARG A 59 -17.05 53.57 -33.03
CA ARG A 59 -16.03 54.62 -33.14
C ARG A 59 -15.22 54.46 -34.41
N LEU A 60 -14.90 53.24 -34.82
CA LEU A 60 -14.18 52.93 -36.04
C LEU A 60 -15.01 53.23 -37.29
N ASP A 61 -16.32 52.94 -37.23
CA ASP A 61 -17.24 53.25 -38.33
C ASP A 61 -17.38 54.76 -38.56
N ARG A 62 -17.48 55.57 -37.51
CA ARG A 62 -17.49 57.03 -37.59
C ARG A 62 -16.17 57.59 -38.14
N ALA A 63 -15.01 57.03 -37.67
CA ALA A 63 -13.71 57.48 -38.15
C ALA A 63 -13.48 57.17 -39.66
N GLY A 64 -14.04 56.05 -40.15
CA GLY A 64 -14.07 55.71 -41.57
C GLY A 64 -14.92 56.69 -42.41
N ILE A 65 -16.10 57.01 -41.92
CA ILE A 65 -17.02 57.96 -42.61
C ILE A 65 -16.47 59.38 -42.63
N ASP A 66 -15.82 59.87 -41.56
CA ASP A 66 -15.18 61.17 -41.50
C ASP A 66 -13.96 61.26 -42.41
N ALA A 67 -13.22 60.18 -42.69
CA ALA A 67 -12.14 60.12 -43.61
C ALA A 67 -12.61 60.21 -45.10
N GLU A 68 -13.76 59.62 -45.38
CA GLU A 68 -14.39 59.66 -46.71
C GLU A 68 -14.93 61.03 -47.04
N ASN A 69 -15.58 61.72 -46.12
CA ASN A 69 -16.12 63.09 -46.27
C ASN A 69 -15.05 64.15 -46.31
N SER A 70 -13.82 63.90 -45.86
CA SER A 70 -12.71 64.85 -45.98
C SER A 70 -11.99 64.80 -47.36
N ASN A 71 -12.34 63.81 -48.18
CA ASN A 71 -11.73 63.68 -49.52
C ASN A 71 -12.48 64.38 -50.68
N GLU A 72 -13.67 64.98 -50.47
CA GLU A 72 -14.40 65.68 -51.54
C GLU A 72 -13.91 67.10 -51.85
N GLY A 73 -12.80 67.58 -51.26
CA GLY A 73 -12.35 68.95 -51.36
C GLY A 73 -10.94 69.23 -51.84
N ASP A 74 -10.05 68.23 -51.99
CA ASP A 74 -8.66 68.50 -52.40
C ASP A 74 -8.09 67.35 -53.25
N GLU A 75 -8.01 67.57 -54.58
CA GLU A 75 -7.43 66.65 -55.57
C GLU A 75 -5.87 66.45 -55.45
N GLN A 76 -5.25 66.82 -54.37
CA GLN A 76 -3.81 66.67 -54.17
C GLN A 76 -3.33 66.14 -52.81
N ASN A 77 -4.08 65.31 -52.18
CA ASN A 77 -3.54 64.60 -51.01
C ASN A 77 -3.49 63.10 -51.25
N SER A 78 -2.34 62.67 -51.84
CA SER A 78 -1.89 61.30 -51.81
C SER A 78 -2.15 60.71 -50.43
N PHE A 79 -2.82 59.57 -50.40
CA PHE A 79 -2.98 58.66 -49.26
C PHE A 79 -1.75 58.74 -48.35
N ARG A 80 -1.84 59.53 -47.29
CA ARG A 80 -0.88 59.37 -46.17
C ARG A 80 -1.28 58.10 -45.44
N PRO A 81 -0.45 57.03 -45.51
CA PRO A 81 -0.68 55.93 -44.66
C PRO A 81 -0.70 56.50 -43.23
N LEU A 82 -1.76 56.18 -42.46
CA LEU A 82 -1.82 56.52 -41.07
C LEU A 82 -0.49 56.12 -40.45
N ARG A 83 0.29 57.15 -40.02
CA ARG A 83 1.54 56.85 -39.26
C ARG A 83 1.19 55.84 -38.24
N PRO A 84 1.96 54.77 -38.12
CA PRO A 84 1.77 53.84 -37.01
C PRO A 84 1.86 54.70 -35.77
N LEU A 85 0.71 54.91 -35.10
CA LEU A 85 0.66 55.47 -33.76
C LEU A 85 1.56 54.56 -32.95
N GLY A 86 2.67 55.13 -32.44
CA GLY A 86 3.70 54.37 -31.76
C GLY A 86 3.08 53.35 -30.83
N ALA A 87 3.65 52.16 -30.81
CA ALA A 87 3.17 51.03 -30.09
C ALA A 87 2.71 51.43 -28.67
N VAL A 88 1.40 51.58 -28.50
CA VAL A 88 0.80 51.74 -27.18
C VAL A 88 0.89 50.37 -26.56
N PRO A 89 1.45 50.20 -25.37
CA PRO A 89 1.53 48.87 -24.71
C PRO A 89 0.12 48.40 -24.35
N THR A 90 -0.56 47.86 -25.35
CA THR A 90 -1.87 47.22 -25.17
C THR A 90 -1.74 45.74 -25.48
N THR A 91 -2.39 44.94 -24.71
CA THR A 91 -2.47 43.47 -24.92
C THR A 91 -3.29 43.12 -26.17
N THR A 92 -3.91 44.09 -26.82
CA THR A 92 -4.87 43.91 -27.92
C THR A 92 -4.39 44.67 -29.15
N ALA A 93 -4.40 44.03 -30.31
CA ALA A 93 -4.16 44.71 -31.62
C ALA A 93 -5.49 44.78 -32.38
N VAL A 94 -5.67 45.92 -33.07
CA VAL A 94 -6.79 46.17 -33.96
C VAL A 94 -6.24 46.34 -35.36
N THR A 95 -6.65 45.47 -36.27
CA THR A 95 -6.24 45.50 -37.68
C THR A 95 -7.46 45.80 -38.56
N LEU A 96 -7.36 46.81 -39.42
CA LEU A 96 -8.38 47.17 -40.37
C LEU A 96 -8.00 46.60 -41.74
N LEU A 97 -8.92 45.87 -42.35
CA LEU A 97 -8.79 45.25 -43.65
C LEU A 97 -9.76 45.90 -44.66
N ASP A 98 -9.33 46.05 -45.90
CA ASP A 98 -10.22 46.44 -47.01
C ASP A 98 -11.15 45.29 -47.42
N VAL A 99 -12.04 45.56 -48.41
CA VAL A 99 -12.96 44.55 -48.96
C VAL A 99 -12.26 43.38 -49.64
N SER A 100 -10.96 43.56 -50.04
CA SER A 100 -10.14 42.55 -50.65
C SER A 100 -9.30 41.75 -49.63
N GLY A 101 -9.35 42.13 -48.34
CA GLY A 101 -8.57 41.50 -47.27
C GLY A 101 -7.17 42.07 -47.07
N ASN A 102 -6.81 43.20 -47.73
CA ASN A 102 -5.53 43.86 -47.51
C ASN A 102 -5.57 44.70 -46.23
N VAL A 103 -4.46 44.77 -45.51
CA VAL A 103 -4.34 45.58 -44.29
C VAL A 103 -4.26 47.07 -44.66
N ILE A 104 -5.24 47.85 -44.26
CA ILE A 104 -5.27 49.31 -44.39
C ILE A 104 -4.53 49.97 -43.22
N GLY A 105 -4.65 49.45 -42.04
CA GLY A 105 -4.03 49.99 -40.86
C GLY A 105 -4.03 49.00 -39.68
N GLN A 106 -3.07 49.21 -38.77
CA GLN A 106 -2.95 48.40 -37.56
C GLN A 106 -2.60 49.30 -36.39
N ILE A 107 -3.30 49.12 -35.27
CA ILE A 107 -3.16 49.92 -34.05
C ILE A 107 -3.00 48.98 -32.86
N GLY A 108 -1.99 49.27 -32.04
CA GLY A 108 -1.80 48.62 -30.75
C GLY A 108 -1.16 47.21 -30.79
N GLY A 109 -0.79 46.73 -29.60
CA GLY A 109 -0.21 45.41 -29.38
C GLY A 109 1.29 45.34 -29.65
N GLU A 110 2.07 44.94 -28.64
CA GLU A 110 3.51 44.66 -28.81
C GLU A 110 3.75 43.54 -29.82
N PHE A 111 2.81 42.65 -29.97
CA PHE A 111 2.84 41.50 -30.87
C PHE A 111 2.31 41.80 -32.28
N ALA A 112 1.88 43.06 -32.57
CA ALA A 112 1.33 43.42 -33.86
C ALA A 112 2.30 43.10 -35.04
N ASN A 113 3.59 43.22 -34.81
CA ASN A 113 4.62 42.86 -35.78
C ASN A 113 4.85 41.35 -35.95
N SER A 114 4.35 40.54 -35.04
CA SER A 114 4.46 39.07 -35.06
C SER A 114 3.21 38.40 -35.66
N ILE A 115 2.22 39.19 -36.11
CA ILE A 115 1.01 38.66 -36.71
C ILE A 115 1.29 38.26 -38.15
N ASN A 116 0.98 37.02 -38.52
CA ASN A 116 1.03 36.59 -39.92
C ASN A 116 -0.11 37.24 -40.71
N LEU A 117 0.21 38.32 -41.37
CA LEU A 117 -0.75 39.11 -42.16
C LEU A 117 -1.32 38.33 -43.36
N ASP A 118 -0.65 37.28 -43.83
CA ASP A 118 -1.14 36.44 -44.91
C ASP A 118 -2.36 35.60 -44.49
N GLU A 119 -2.49 35.29 -43.22
CA GLU A 119 -3.71 34.69 -42.68
C GLU A 119 -4.90 35.64 -42.72
N PHE A 120 -4.67 36.94 -42.54
CA PHE A 120 -5.74 37.96 -42.62
C PHE A 120 -6.20 38.22 -44.05
N LYS A 121 -5.34 38.06 -45.05
CA LYS A 121 -5.73 38.16 -46.50
C LYS A 121 -6.81 37.14 -46.86
N LYS A 122 -6.94 36.06 -46.12
CA LYS A 122 -7.99 35.04 -46.30
C LYS A 122 -9.34 35.45 -45.71
N LEU A 123 -9.39 36.55 -44.92
CA LEU A 123 -10.60 37.02 -44.23
C LEU A 123 -11.39 38.00 -45.13
N THR A 124 -11.93 37.48 -46.22
CA THR A 124 -12.87 38.26 -47.05
C THR A 124 -14.19 38.49 -46.27
N PRO A 125 -14.98 39.56 -46.57
CA PRO A 125 -16.24 39.84 -45.89
C PRO A 125 -17.20 38.64 -45.83
N LYS A 126 -17.30 37.86 -46.90
CA LYS A 126 -18.09 36.60 -46.93
C LYS A 126 -17.59 35.55 -45.94
N LYS A 127 -16.28 35.42 -45.78
CA LYS A 127 -15.69 34.49 -44.83
C LYS A 127 -15.92 34.95 -43.41
N VAL A 128 -15.77 36.25 -43.13
CA VAL A 128 -16.02 36.85 -41.82
C VAL A 128 -17.48 36.66 -41.40
N GLU A 129 -18.44 36.85 -42.32
CA GLU A 129 -19.84 36.57 -42.04
C GLU A 129 -20.10 35.12 -41.71
N SER A 130 -19.41 34.20 -42.41
CA SER A 130 -19.50 32.75 -42.09
C SER A 130 -18.95 32.37 -40.73
N LEU A 131 -18.04 33.11 -40.15
CA LEU A 131 -17.47 32.94 -38.83
C LEU A 131 -18.46 33.34 -37.71
N LYS A 132 -19.59 34.01 -38.03
CA LYS A 132 -20.63 34.45 -37.08
C LYS A 132 -20.06 35.20 -35.86
N ALA A 133 -18.98 35.92 -36.05
CA ALA A 133 -18.23 36.63 -35.01
C ALA A 133 -17.74 35.70 -33.85
N LEU A 134 -17.48 34.44 -34.13
CA LEU A 134 -16.83 33.55 -33.18
C LEU A 134 -15.31 33.80 -33.20
N PRO A 135 -14.67 33.79 -32.00
CA PRO A 135 -13.22 33.89 -31.94
C PRO A 135 -12.53 32.67 -32.59
N PHE A 136 -11.44 32.94 -33.30
CA PHE A 136 -10.62 31.90 -33.94
C PHE A 136 -9.13 32.10 -33.60
N THR A 137 -8.35 31.05 -33.72
CA THR A 137 -6.91 31.10 -33.44
C THR A 137 -6.15 31.10 -34.75
N ILE A 138 -5.15 31.97 -34.86
CA ILE A 138 -4.15 32.04 -35.95
C ILE A 138 -2.77 31.87 -35.36
N SER A 139 -1.85 31.31 -36.13
CA SER A 139 -0.44 31.25 -35.73
C SER A 139 0.25 32.58 -36.09
N GLY A 140 1.16 33.02 -35.21
CA GLY A 140 2.05 34.13 -35.50
C GLY A 140 3.03 33.83 -36.65
N ASP A 141 3.76 34.85 -37.07
CA ASP A 141 4.77 34.74 -38.13
C ASP A 141 5.95 33.85 -37.73
N ASP A 142 6.21 33.73 -36.43
CA ASP A 142 7.22 32.85 -35.84
C ASP A 142 6.79 31.37 -35.77
N GLY A 143 5.53 31.06 -36.04
CA GLY A 143 4.93 29.71 -35.93
C GLY A 143 4.81 29.16 -34.52
N GLU A 144 5.27 29.90 -33.51
CA GLU A 144 5.25 29.47 -32.08
C GLU A 144 4.19 30.21 -31.27
N THR A 145 3.86 31.46 -31.67
CA THR A 145 2.90 32.29 -30.95
C THR A 145 1.49 32.06 -31.46
N ASP A 146 0.61 31.53 -30.64
CA ASP A 146 -0.82 31.46 -30.92
C ASP A 146 -1.48 32.83 -30.66
N ILE A 147 -2.26 33.32 -31.64
CA ILE A 147 -3.00 34.58 -31.55
C ILE A 147 -4.49 34.28 -31.61
N ARG A 148 -5.22 34.77 -30.63
CA ARG A 148 -6.67 34.69 -30.64
C ARG A 148 -7.27 35.93 -31.27
N ALA A 149 -8.13 35.76 -32.24
CA ALA A 149 -8.68 36.87 -33.02
C ALA A 149 -10.19 36.73 -33.19
N ILE A 150 -10.85 37.89 -33.33
CA ILE A 150 -12.26 38.00 -33.71
C ILE A 150 -12.35 38.98 -34.88
N ALA A 151 -13.09 38.62 -35.92
CA ALA A 151 -13.28 39.46 -37.09
C ALA A 151 -14.75 39.88 -37.24
N ARG A 152 -14.98 41.14 -37.57
CA ARG A 152 -16.31 41.66 -37.88
C ARG A 152 -16.28 42.61 -39.08
N SER A 153 -17.29 42.54 -39.93
CA SER A 153 -17.47 43.52 -41.01
C SER A 153 -17.89 44.86 -40.43
N LEU A 154 -17.37 45.94 -41.00
CA LEU A 154 -17.81 47.26 -40.65
C LEU A 154 -19.27 47.46 -41.07
N PRO A 155 -20.10 48.25 -40.33
CA PRO A 155 -21.47 48.55 -40.68
C PRO A 155 -21.63 49.24 -42.05
N SER A 156 -20.64 50.03 -42.47
CA SER A 156 -20.55 50.64 -43.81
C SER A 156 -20.40 49.61 -44.94
N GLY A 157 -19.95 48.39 -44.64
CA GLY A 157 -19.65 47.34 -45.64
C GLY A 157 -18.29 47.49 -46.34
N GLU A 158 -17.56 48.55 -46.04
CA GLU A 158 -16.29 48.93 -46.75
C GLU A 158 -15.04 48.19 -46.24
N GLY A 159 -15.17 47.32 -45.23
CA GLY A 159 -14.02 46.59 -44.70
C GLY A 159 -14.32 45.66 -43.55
N THR A 160 -13.28 45.11 -43.00
CA THR A 160 -13.31 44.18 -41.87
C THR A 160 -12.38 44.67 -40.77
N VAL A 161 -12.86 44.67 -39.54
CA VAL A 161 -12.05 44.88 -38.34
C VAL A 161 -11.70 43.54 -37.73
N VAL A 162 -10.40 43.32 -37.52
CA VAL A 162 -9.90 42.15 -36.78
C VAL A 162 -9.26 42.64 -35.49
N ILE A 163 -9.77 42.15 -34.39
CA ILE A 163 -9.21 42.40 -33.05
C ILE A 163 -8.54 41.12 -32.58
N SER A 164 -7.31 41.27 -32.17
CA SER A 164 -6.48 40.12 -31.80
C SER A 164 -5.74 40.32 -30.47
N VAL A 165 -5.45 39.22 -29.78
CA VAL A 165 -4.69 39.16 -28.54
C VAL A 165 -3.72 37.98 -28.60
N ALA A 166 -2.48 38.19 -28.17
CA ALA A 166 -1.49 37.11 -28.11
C ALA A 166 -1.80 36.20 -26.95
N LEU A 167 -1.78 34.87 -27.18
CA LEU A 167 -1.93 33.86 -26.16
C LEU A 167 -0.60 33.50 -25.46
N ASP A 168 0.51 34.12 -25.87
CA ASP A 168 1.84 33.89 -25.26
C ASP A 168 1.84 34.12 -23.73
N SER A 169 1.14 35.15 -23.27
CA SER A 169 0.98 35.39 -21.82
C SER A 169 0.17 34.29 -21.11
N VAL A 170 -0.80 33.72 -21.83
CA VAL A 170 -1.60 32.58 -21.31
C VAL A 170 -0.71 31.34 -21.20
N ASP A 171 0.01 31.00 -22.27
CA ASP A 171 0.88 29.84 -22.33
C ASP A 171 2.05 29.94 -21.33
N LYS A 172 2.66 31.13 -21.19
CA LYS A 172 3.68 31.40 -20.16
C LYS A 172 3.12 31.24 -18.75
N THR A 173 1.90 31.72 -18.48
CA THR A 173 1.24 31.59 -17.18
C THR A 173 0.95 30.13 -16.87
N VAL A 174 0.40 29.39 -17.82
CA VAL A 174 0.12 27.94 -17.66
C VAL A 174 1.42 27.16 -17.47
N ALA A 175 2.47 27.45 -18.24
CA ALA A 175 3.77 26.81 -18.10
C ALA A 175 4.43 27.09 -16.73
N GLY A 176 4.37 28.35 -16.27
CA GLY A 176 4.88 28.74 -14.96
C GLY A 176 4.16 28.01 -13.81
N LEU A 177 2.83 27.98 -13.85
CA LEU A 177 2.02 27.26 -12.85
C LEU A 177 2.26 25.75 -12.92
N ARG A 178 2.39 25.17 -14.11
CA ARG A 178 2.73 23.76 -14.29
C ARG A 178 4.08 23.42 -13.63
N GLY A 179 5.09 24.30 -13.75
CA GLY A 179 6.37 24.15 -13.07
C GLY A 179 6.22 24.08 -11.55
N ILE A 180 5.38 24.96 -10.98
CA ILE A 180 5.09 24.97 -9.54
C ILE A 180 4.35 23.69 -9.12
N PHE A 181 3.35 23.25 -9.89
CA PHE A 181 2.62 22.00 -9.60
C PHE A 181 3.54 20.78 -9.63
N VAL A 182 4.42 20.67 -10.61
CA VAL A 182 5.41 19.57 -10.69
C VAL A 182 6.33 19.59 -9.46
N LEU A 183 6.78 20.75 -9.01
CA LEU A 183 7.61 20.88 -7.81
C LEU A 183 6.85 20.42 -6.55
N ILE A 184 5.62 20.90 -6.37
CA ILE A 184 4.78 20.51 -5.24
C ILE A 184 4.50 18.99 -5.28
N SER A 185 4.16 18.46 -6.44
CA SER A 185 3.90 17.03 -6.67
C SER A 185 5.10 16.17 -6.26
N PHE A 186 6.31 16.61 -6.59
CA PHE A 186 7.55 15.95 -6.21
C PHE A 186 7.76 15.94 -4.70
N ILE A 187 7.52 17.07 -4.01
CA ILE A 187 7.61 17.19 -2.55
C ILE A 187 6.58 16.27 -1.88
N VAL A 188 5.34 16.25 -2.39
CA VAL A 188 4.27 15.40 -1.86
C VAL A 188 4.61 13.92 -2.02
N LEU A 189 5.12 13.50 -3.19
CA LEU A 189 5.54 12.11 -3.43
C LEU A 189 6.67 11.68 -2.50
N ILE A 190 7.67 12.53 -2.26
CA ILE A 190 8.74 12.26 -1.29
C ILE A 190 8.15 12.10 0.12
N SER A 191 7.26 13.00 0.51
CA SER A 191 6.60 12.95 1.82
C SER A 191 5.81 11.66 2.00
N ILE A 192 5.03 11.27 1.00
CA ILE A 192 4.28 10.00 0.98
C ILE A 192 5.26 8.81 1.10
N ALA A 193 6.38 8.82 0.37
CA ALA A 193 7.38 7.76 0.43
C ALA A 193 7.97 7.60 1.84
N ILE A 194 8.33 8.71 2.48
CA ILE A 194 8.89 8.71 3.85
C ILE A 194 7.85 8.19 4.85
N VAL A 195 6.63 8.71 4.81
CA VAL A 195 5.54 8.32 5.71
C VAL A 195 5.17 6.85 5.50
N ALA A 196 4.96 6.43 4.25
CA ALA A 196 4.63 5.04 3.92
C ALA A 196 5.72 4.08 4.40
N ARG A 197 7.02 4.40 4.16
CA ARG A 197 8.13 3.60 4.63
C ARG A 197 8.16 3.48 6.17
N SER A 198 7.90 4.59 6.88
CA SER A 198 7.92 4.63 8.34
C SER A 198 6.77 3.82 8.94
N LEU A 199 5.55 4.02 8.42
CA LEU A 199 4.35 3.30 8.86
C LEU A 199 4.47 1.79 8.59
N ILE A 200 4.87 1.40 7.38
CA ILE A 200 5.02 -0.02 7.02
C ILE A 200 6.11 -0.68 7.86
N LYS A 201 7.24 0.02 8.13
CA LYS A 201 8.30 -0.50 9.01
C LYS A 201 7.79 -0.73 10.43
N LEU A 202 7.01 0.21 10.97
CA LEU A 202 6.46 0.11 12.32
C LEU A 202 5.42 -1.01 12.43
N THR A 203 4.51 -1.09 11.47
CA THR A 203 3.40 -2.06 11.45
C THR A 203 3.88 -3.50 11.20
N LEU A 204 4.92 -3.69 10.39
CA LEU A 204 5.46 -5.02 10.07
C LEU A 204 6.60 -5.48 10.99
N LYS A 205 7.04 -4.63 11.94
CA LYS A 205 8.07 -5.00 12.92
C LYS A 205 7.70 -6.26 13.74
N PRO A 206 6.47 -6.43 14.25
CA PRO A 206 6.09 -7.62 15.00
C PRO A 206 6.18 -8.91 14.19
N LEU A 207 5.89 -8.89 12.89
CA LEU A 207 6.00 -10.09 12.03
C LEU A 207 7.44 -10.61 11.95
N ASN A 208 8.42 -9.72 11.89
CA ASN A 208 9.83 -10.12 11.91
C ASN A 208 10.25 -10.70 13.29
N GLN A 209 9.58 -10.28 14.36
CA GLN A 209 9.79 -10.85 15.69
C GLN A 209 9.19 -12.26 15.79
N ILE A 210 8.00 -12.48 15.19
CA ILE A 210 7.39 -13.83 15.10
C ILE A 210 8.33 -14.78 14.38
N GLU A 211 8.93 -14.38 13.26
CA GLU A 211 9.89 -15.17 12.51
C GLU A 211 11.10 -15.59 13.36
N LYS A 212 11.68 -14.63 14.10
CA LYS A 212 12.84 -14.91 14.98
C LYS A 212 12.48 -15.83 16.13
N THR A 213 11.33 -15.63 16.78
CA THR A 213 10.86 -16.48 17.87
C THR A 213 10.55 -17.89 17.36
N ALA A 214 9.94 -18.01 16.18
CA ALA A 214 9.70 -19.33 15.56
C ALA A 214 11.02 -20.06 15.23
N ALA A 215 12.06 -19.34 14.80
CA ALA A 215 13.40 -19.91 14.59
C ALA A 215 14.03 -20.40 15.91
N ALA A 216 13.95 -19.61 16.99
CA ALA A 216 14.46 -20.00 18.30
C ALA A 216 13.76 -21.25 18.84
N ILE A 217 12.44 -21.35 18.67
CA ILE A 217 11.65 -22.53 19.04
C ILE A 217 12.09 -23.76 18.23
N ALA A 218 12.33 -23.59 16.93
CA ALA A 218 12.80 -24.67 16.08
C ALA A 218 14.23 -25.16 16.46
N GLU A 219 15.04 -24.28 17.06
CA GLU A 219 16.34 -24.60 17.63
C GLU A 219 16.25 -25.24 19.05
N GLY A 220 15.04 -25.33 19.63
CA GLY A 220 14.77 -26.00 20.90
C GLY A 220 14.50 -25.07 22.09
N ASP A 221 14.53 -23.75 21.91
CA ASP A 221 14.16 -22.80 22.98
C ASP A 221 12.64 -22.66 23.07
N LEU A 222 12.02 -23.59 23.82
CA LEU A 222 10.57 -23.57 24.07
C LEU A 222 10.14 -22.46 25.05
N SER A 223 11.09 -21.79 25.72
CA SER A 223 10.82 -20.69 26.64
C SER A 223 10.66 -19.35 25.91
N ALA A 224 11.08 -19.28 24.65
CA ALA A 224 10.96 -18.07 23.84
C ALA A 224 9.52 -17.63 23.69
N ARG A 225 9.27 -16.33 23.90
CA ARG A 225 7.93 -15.73 23.80
C ARG A 225 7.94 -14.55 22.83
N LEU A 226 6.81 -14.37 22.19
CA LEU A 226 6.55 -13.20 21.35
C LEU A 226 6.28 -11.99 22.25
N PRO A 227 6.80 -10.80 21.88
CA PRO A 227 6.56 -9.59 22.66
C PRO A 227 5.07 -9.25 22.69
N GLU A 228 4.65 -8.64 23.79
CA GLU A 228 3.28 -8.14 23.90
C GLU A 228 3.03 -7.03 22.89
N VAL A 229 2.04 -7.22 22.04
CA VAL A 229 1.55 -6.26 21.06
C VAL A 229 0.12 -5.92 21.44
N ASN A 230 -0.33 -4.69 21.08
CA ASN A 230 -1.68 -4.25 21.37
C ASN A 230 -2.71 -5.28 20.85
N SER A 231 -3.43 -5.92 21.78
CA SER A 231 -4.42 -6.98 21.50
C SER A 231 -5.61 -6.53 20.65
N ARG A 232 -5.78 -5.22 20.46
CA ARG A 232 -6.82 -4.67 19.57
C ARG A 232 -6.50 -4.81 18.09
N THR A 233 -5.24 -5.10 17.74
CA THR A 233 -4.81 -5.32 16.36
C THR A 233 -4.87 -6.80 16.00
N GLU A 234 -4.97 -7.12 14.70
CA GLU A 234 -4.95 -8.50 14.20
C GLU A 234 -3.64 -9.22 14.57
N VAL A 235 -2.53 -8.49 14.46
CA VAL A 235 -1.20 -9.00 14.82
C VAL A 235 -1.10 -9.24 16.32
N GLY A 236 -1.66 -8.36 17.15
CA GLY A 236 -1.69 -8.54 18.60
C GLY A 236 -2.51 -9.74 19.03
N ARG A 237 -3.67 -9.98 18.42
CA ARG A 237 -4.48 -11.19 18.67
C ARG A 237 -3.74 -12.46 18.25
N LEU A 238 -3.08 -12.44 17.09
CA LEU A 238 -2.26 -13.56 16.62
C LEU A 238 -1.13 -13.87 17.61
N THR A 239 -0.40 -12.84 18.05
CA THR A 239 0.70 -12.98 19.03
C THR A 239 0.20 -13.60 20.34
N GLY A 240 -0.94 -13.14 20.87
CA GLY A 240 -1.56 -13.71 22.08
C GLY A 240 -1.93 -15.17 21.92
N SER A 241 -2.57 -15.54 20.80
CA SER A 241 -2.92 -16.93 20.50
C SER A 241 -1.69 -17.84 20.37
N LEU A 242 -0.63 -17.34 19.72
CA LEU A 242 0.65 -18.05 19.60
C LEU A 242 1.31 -18.24 20.95
N ASN A 243 1.38 -17.24 21.82
CA ASN A 243 1.94 -17.38 23.16
C ASN A 243 1.16 -18.40 24.01
N THR A 244 -0.17 -18.42 23.89
CA THR A 244 -1.00 -19.45 24.57
C THR A 244 -0.69 -20.85 24.05
N MET A 245 -0.52 -21.00 22.74
CA MET A 245 -0.13 -22.29 22.13
C MET A 245 1.26 -22.73 22.62
N LEU A 246 2.22 -21.81 22.66
CA LEU A 246 3.59 -22.07 23.13
C LEU A 246 3.60 -22.52 24.60
N SER A 247 2.81 -21.88 25.49
CA SER A 247 2.70 -22.31 26.87
C SER A 247 2.19 -23.75 26.99
N ARG A 248 1.17 -24.13 26.21
CA ARG A 248 0.66 -25.50 26.21
C ARG A 248 1.68 -26.51 25.69
N ILE A 249 2.46 -26.14 24.70
CA ILE A 249 3.54 -26.99 24.18
C ILE A 249 4.61 -27.19 25.25
N GLU A 250 5.07 -26.12 25.89
CA GLU A 250 6.06 -26.18 26.97
C GLU A 250 5.58 -27.05 28.14
N GLU A 251 4.33 -26.84 28.60
CA GLU A 251 3.69 -27.67 29.64
C GLU A 251 3.65 -29.17 29.25
N SER A 252 3.31 -29.47 28.00
CA SER A 252 3.28 -30.85 27.49
C SER A 252 4.66 -31.48 27.45
N PHE A 253 5.68 -30.73 27.04
CA PHE A 253 7.07 -31.23 27.05
C PHE A 253 7.59 -31.42 28.47
N ALA A 254 7.29 -30.51 29.40
CA ALA A 254 7.66 -30.65 30.81
C ALA A 254 7.01 -31.89 31.45
N ALA A 255 5.71 -32.09 31.23
CA ALA A 255 4.99 -33.26 31.70
C ALA A 255 5.56 -34.57 31.11
N ARG A 256 5.90 -34.56 29.82
CA ARG A 256 6.53 -35.71 29.18
C ARG A 256 7.90 -36.03 29.77
N THR A 257 8.74 -35.04 29.97
CA THR A 257 10.09 -35.19 30.54
C THR A 257 9.98 -35.73 31.98
N GLU A 258 9.06 -35.18 32.77
CA GLU A 258 8.79 -35.67 34.13
C GLU A 258 8.32 -37.16 34.13
N SER A 259 7.44 -37.53 33.20
CA SER A 259 6.97 -38.90 33.03
C SER A 259 8.12 -39.84 32.61
N GLU A 260 8.96 -39.42 31.67
CA GLU A 260 10.15 -40.19 31.27
C GLU A 260 11.14 -40.38 32.41
N GLU A 261 11.37 -39.37 33.24
CA GLU A 261 12.22 -39.49 34.44
C GLU A 261 11.61 -40.41 35.51
N LYS A 262 10.29 -40.34 35.72
CA LYS A 262 9.58 -41.27 36.63
C LYS A 262 9.72 -42.70 36.14
N LEU A 263 9.48 -42.93 34.85
CA LEU A 263 9.63 -44.28 34.26
C LEU A 263 11.08 -44.78 34.37
N ARG A 264 12.08 -43.94 34.12
CA ARG A 264 13.49 -44.33 34.23
C ARG A 264 13.88 -44.71 35.65
N ARG A 265 13.38 -43.95 36.67
CA ARG A 265 13.59 -44.28 38.07
C ARG A 265 12.88 -45.59 38.42
N PHE A 266 11.61 -45.75 38.04
CA PHE A 266 10.86 -46.99 38.29
C PHE A 266 11.58 -48.22 37.71
N VAL A 267 12.06 -48.16 36.47
CA VAL A 267 12.81 -49.29 35.86
C VAL A 267 14.13 -49.56 36.59
N ALA A 268 14.82 -48.52 37.03
CA ALA A 268 16.09 -48.69 37.78
C ALA A 268 15.83 -49.35 39.13
N ASP A 269 14.83 -48.88 39.91
CA ASP A 269 14.47 -49.38 41.22
C ASP A 269 13.97 -50.84 41.14
N ALA A 270 13.04 -51.12 40.20
CA ALA A 270 12.56 -52.49 39.95
C ALA A 270 13.70 -53.42 39.56
N SER A 271 14.68 -52.97 38.75
CA SER A 271 15.84 -53.79 38.38
C SER A 271 16.74 -54.09 39.56
N HIS A 272 16.92 -53.15 40.49
CA HIS A 272 17.70 -53.35 41.70
C HIS A 272 16.97 -54.34 42.67
N GLU A 273 15.66 -54.14 42.88
CA GLU A 273 14.89 -54.98 43.77
C GLU A 273 14.72 -56.42 43.25
N LEU A 274 14.70 -56.65 41.96
CA LEU A 274 14.65 -57.99 41.35
C LEU A 274 16.02 -58.67 41.32
N ARG A 275 17.11 -57.93 41.20
CA ARG A 275 18.49 -58.48 41.10
C ARG A 275 18.90 -59.16 42.40
N THR A 276 18.55 -58.62 43.56
CA THR A 276 18.94 -59.12 44.87
C THR A 276 18.42 -60.54 45.12
N PRO A 277 17.10 -60.82 45.04
CA PRO A 277 16.56 -62.20 45.28
C PRO A 277 17.05 -63.13 44.15
N LEU A 278 17.18 -62.72 42.93
CA LEU A 278 17.68 -63.51 41.84
C LEU A 278 19.14 -63.95 42.09
N THR A 279 19.99 -63.06 42.64
CA THR A 279 21.34 -63.39 43.04
C THR A 279 21.38 -64.37 44.14
N SER A 280 20.47 -64.29 45.14
CA SER A 280 20.33 -65.25 46.24
C SER A 280 19.91 -66.65 45.73
N ILE A 281 18.88 -66.68 44.85
CA ILE A 281 18.42 -67.91 44.22
C ILE A 281 19.54 -68.60 43.47
N ARG A 282 20.27 -67.82 42.63
CA ARG A 282 21.41 -68.33 41.87
C ARG A 282 22.53 -68.82 42.76
N GLY A 283 22.84 -68.12 43.84
CA GLY A 283 23.84 -68.54 44.83
C GLY A 283 23.44 -69.84 45.53
N PHE A 284 22.20 -69.99 45.92
CA PHE A 284 21.72 -71.26 46.54
C PHE A 284 21.73 -72.42 45.55
N ALA A 285 21.30 -72.17 44.29
CA ALA A 285 21.34 -73.20 43.26
C ALA A 285 22.81 -73.61 42.90
N GLU A 286 23.73 -72.70 42.93
CA GLU A 286 25.15 -72.95 42.68
C GLU A 286 25.78 -73.74 43.82
N LEU A 287 25.48 -73.43 45.08
CA LEU A 287 25.89 -74.20 46.22
C LEU A 287 25.42 -75.66 46.16
N HIS A 288 24.20 -75.90 45.70
CA HIS A 288 23.66 -77.28 45.52
C HIS A 288 24.43 -77.97 44.36
N ARG A 289 24.60 -77.32 43.27
CA ARG A 289 25.29 -77.90 42.11
C ARG A 289 26.77 -78.26 42.39
N GLN A 290 27.45 -77.49 43.24
CA GLN A 290 28.84 -77.76 43.66
C GLN A 290 28.96 -78.87 44.73
N GLY A 291 27.85 -79.43 45.18
CA GLY A 291 27.85 -80.46 46.28
C GLY A 291 28.29 -79.90 47.62
N ALA A 292 28.24 -78.56 47.81
CA ALA A 292 28.61 -77.89 49.05
C ALA A 292 27.61 -78.11 50.19
N VAL A 293 26.40 -78.62 49.86
CA VAL A 293 25.33 -78.92 50.81
C VAL A 293 25.09 -80.44 50.87
N PRO A 294 25.27 -81.06 52.04
CA PRO A 294 25.02 -82.48 52.18
C PRO A 294 23.58 -82.88 51.87
N GLU A 295 23.41 -84.10 51.28
CA GLU A 295 22.05 -84.61 50.98
C GLU A 295 21.21 -84.82 52.26
N GLY A 296 19.89 -84.65 52.14
CA GLY A 296 18.92 -84.81 53.23
C GLY A 296 18.26 -83.49 53.68
N GLU A 297 18.18 -83.27 54.95
CA GLU A 297 17.46 -82.14 55.55
C GLU A 297 17.98 -80.77 55.13
N LYS A 298 19.33 -80.61 54.94
CA LYS A 298 19.98 -79.40 54.54
C LYS A 298 19.66 -79.04 53.08
N THR A 299 19.49 -80.04 52.23
CA THR A 299 19.04 -79.79 50.80
C THR A 299 17.60 -79.33 50.79
N LYS A 300 16.71 -79.91 51.65
CA LYS A 300 15.33 -79.43 51.77
C LYS A 300 15.26 -77.96 52.23
N GLU A 301 16.09 -77.60 53.22
CA GLU A 301 16.19 -76.25 53.73
C GLU A 301 16.62 -75.24 52.62
N LEU A 302 17.59 -75.63 51.81
CA LEU A 302 18.09 -74.83 50.71
C LEU A 302 17.03 -74.63 49.61
N ILE A 303 16.29 -75.70 49.24
CA ILE A 303 15.17 -75.64 48.33
C ILE A 303 14.07 -74.75 48.90
N GLY A 304 13.75 -74.85 50.16
CA GLY A 304 12.78 -74.01 50.84
C GLY A 304 13.20 -72.51 50.83
N ARG A 305 14.48 -72.22 50.91
CA ARG A 305 15.01 -70.83 50.76
C ARG A 305 14.81 -70.31 49.32
N ILE A 306 15.09 -71.12 48.29
CA ILE A 306 14.88 -70.78 46.87
C ILE A 306 13.39 -70.54 46.64
N GLU A 307 12.49 -71.43 47.16
CA GLU A 307 11.04 -71.29 47.04
C GLU A 307 10.53 -69.99 47.69
N LYS A 308 10.99 -69.70 48.91
CA LYS A 308 10.63 -68.47 49.64
C LYS A 308 11.06 -67.19 48.85
N GLU A 309 12.28 -67.21 48.29
CA GLU A 309 12.80 -66.05 47.51
C GLU A 309 12.08 -65.89 46.16
N SER A 310 11.65 -67.01 45.53
CA SER A 310 10.83 -67.02 44.34
C SER A 310 9.41 -66.51 44.63
N MET A 311 8.79 -66.88 45.71
CA MET A 311 7.47 -66.34 46.15
C MET A 311 7.60 -64.81 46.40
N ARG A 312 8.67 -64.35 47.06
CA ARG A 312 8.95 -62.96 47.32
C ARG A 312 9.07 -62.15 45.99
N MET A 313 9.74 -62.73 44.99
CA MET A 313 9.79 -62.12 43.65
C MET A 313 8.42 -62.04 42.99
N GLY A 314 7.55 -63.04 43.16
CA GLY A 314 6.18 -63.03 42.69
C GLY A 314 5.39 -61.83 43.24
N TYR A 315 5.39 -61.68 44.58
CA TYR A 315 4.75 -60.52 45.22
C TYR A 315 5.31 -59.21 44.78
N LEU A 316 6.63 -59.08 44.65
CA LEU A 316 7.26 -57.84 44.14
C LEU A 316 6.80 -57.48 42.72
N VAL A 317 6.68 -58.46 41.83
CA VAL A 317 6.16 -58.28 40.48
C VAL A 317 4.68 -57.85 40.51
N GLU A 318 3.85 -58.47 41.37
CA GLU A 318 2.47 -58.04 41.53
C GLU A 318 2.32 -56.63 42.07
N ASP A 319 3.16 -56.21 43.03
CA ASP A 319 3.21 -54.83 43.55
C ASP A 319 3.62 -53.84 42.50
N LEU A 320 4.64 -54.17 41.68
CA LEU A 320 5.09 -53.32 40.56
C LEU A 320 3.98 -53.18 39.51
N LEU A 321 3.26 -54.25 39.17
CA LEU A 321 2.13 -54.20 38.23
C LEU A 321 0.96 -53.40 38.79
N MET A 322 0.70 -53.51 40.10
CA MET A 322 -0.33 -52.71 40.77
C MET A 322 0.01 -51.20 40.72
N LEU A 323 1.28 -50.85 41.06
CA LEU A 323 1.76 -49.46 40.95
C LEU A 323 1.63 -48.95 39.53
N ALA A 324 2.04 -49.70 38.49
CA ALA A 324 1.90 -49.30 37.09
C ALA A 324 0.45 -49.10 36.64
N ARG A 325 -0.49 -49.86 37.20
CA ARG A 325 -1.95 -49.69 36.97
C ARG A 325 -2.51 -48.48 37.70
N MET A 326 -2.04 -48.17 38.89
CA MET A 326 -2.47 -46.99 39.65
C MET A 326 -2.00 -45.67 39.02
N ASP A 327 -0.83 -45.67 38.38
CA ASP A 327 -0.27 -44.50 37.67
C ASP A 327 -1.03 -44.18 36.35
N GLN A 328 -1.80 -45.17 35.82
CA GLN A 328 -2.80 -44.92 34.78
C GLN A 328 -4.06 -44.32 35.44
N SER A 329 -3.99 -43.02 35.76
CA SER A 329 -5.12 -42.28 36.34
C SER A 329 -6.33 -42.36 35.38
N ARG A 330 -7.25 -43.31 35.71
CA ARG A 330 -8.61 -43.24 35.18
C ARG A 330 -9.25 -42.00 35.77
N GLU A 331 -9.76 -41.14 34.92
CA GLU A 331 -10.67 -40.08 35.38
C GLU A 331 -11.72 -40.71 36.27
N LEU A 332 -11.75 -40.28 37.53
CA LEU A 332 -12.76 -40.72 38.47
C LEU A 332 -14.12 -40.22 37.97
N VAL A 333 -14.94 -41.14 37.50
CA VAL A 333 -16.34 -40.83 37.20
C VAL A 333 -17.05 -40.73 38.54
N MET A 334 -17.34 -39.50 38.96
CA MET A 334 -18.08 -39.22 40.19
C MET A 334 -19.53 -39.67 40.00
N THR A 335 -19.93 -40.73 40.70
CA THR A 335 -21.30 -41.25 40.74
C THR A 335 -21.74 -41.37 42.18
N ASP A 336 -23.04 -41.26 42.44
CA ASP A 336 -23.61 -41.56 43.76
C ASP A 336 -23.42 -43.04 44.07
N VAL A 337 -22.76 -43.33 45.20
CA VAL A 337 -22.42 -44.66 45.58
C VAL A 337 -23.13 -44.97 46.92
N ASP A 338 -23.89 -46.12 47.01
CA ASP A 338 -24.45 -46.58 48.20
C ASP A 338 -23.37 -47.24 49.10
N LEU A 339 -22.93 -46.48 50.11
CA LEU A 339 -21.92 -46.93 51.08
C LEU A 339 -22.34 -48.13 51.85
N SER A 340 -23.64 -48.33 52.11
CA SER A 340 -24.17 -49.49 52.88
C SER A 340 -23.90 -50.78 52.12
N HIS A 341 -24.15 -50.80 50.81
CA HIS A 341 -23.89 -51.94 49.94
C HIS A 341 -22.40 -52.28 49.90
N LEU A 342 -21.57 -51.26 49.73
CA LEU A 342 -20.12 -51.38 49.60
C LEU A 342 -19.46 -51.93 50.86
N VAL A 343 -19.88 -51.46 52.04
CA VAL A 343 -19.38 -51.93 53.32
C VAL A 343 -19.79 -53.38 53.53
N THR A 344 -21.05 -53.76 53.22
CA THR A 344 -21.55 -55.16 53.37
C THR A 344 -20.76 -56.09 52.45
N GLU A 345 -20.47 -55.72 51.25
CA GLU A 345 -19.69 -56.50 50.29
C GLU A 345 -18.23 -56.67 50.73
N ALA A 346 -17.60 -55.59 51.23
CA ALA A 346 -16.21 -55.58 51.71
C ALA A 346 -16.09 -56.50 52.95
N VAL A 347 -17.05 -56.46 53.90
CA VAL A 347 -17.05 -57.30 55.06
C VAL A 347 -17.26 -58.76 54.67
N SER A 348 -18.18 -59.08 53.76
CA SER A 348 -18.39 -60.41 53.23
C SER A 348 -17.14 -60.98 52.55
N SER A 349 -16.45 -60.17 51.80
CA SER A 349 -15.20 -60.56 51.11
C SER A 349 -14.04 -60.78 52.08
N ALA A 350 -13.99 -60.08 53.22
CA ALA A 350 -12.97 -60.26 54.26
C ALA A 350 -13.16 -61.42 55.15
N LEU A 351 -14.42 -61.98 55.21
CA LEU A 351 -14.80 -63.14 56.04
C LEU A 351 -14.74 -64.47 55.26
N ALA A 352 -14.58 -64.40 53.92
CA ALA A 352 -14.42 -65.57 53.06
C ALA A 352 -12.93 -65.91 52.86
#